data_4e3a1a2c2bb4a61b08c3cf8cbeabe43e
#
_entry.id   4e3a1a2c2bb4a61b08c3cf8cbeabe43e
#
_cell.length_a   1.000
_cell.length_b   1.000
_cell.length_c   1.000
_cell.angle_alpha   90.00
_cell.angle_beta   90.00
_cell.angle_gamma   90.00
#
_symmetry.space_group_name_H-M   'P 1'
#
loop_
_entity.id
_entity.type
_entity.pdbx_description
1 polymer ?
#
loop_
_entity_poly.entity_id
_entity_poly.type
_entity_poly.pdbx_seq_one_letter_code
_entity_poly.pdbx_strand_id
1 'polypeptide(L)'
;SRGLGDVYKRQGMNIAIFIVGHVTKEGTVAGPRVLEHMVDTVLYFEGDRHASYRILRGVKNRFGSTNEIGVFEMRKEGLVEVENPSEFMLSGKPENASGSVVACAMEGTRPMLMEIQALVCKSNFGMPRRTAAGIDYNRVNLLMAVLEKRVGLPLSGYDAYVNIAGGIRMNEPAVDLGIIMAVASSYKNRPVSEDTIVFGEVGLSGEVRAVTMPEQRVAEAKKLGFKVCVVPEVSLKSIGKVEGIEVIGVKSVNQTMNLSLIHISEPTRHLRIS
;
A
#
# COMPACT_ATOMS: atom_id res chain seq x y z
N SER A 1 -10.62 22.26 -34.25
CA SER A 1 -9.84 23.51 -34.38
C SER A 1 -10.17 24.61 -33.36
N ARG A 2 -11.21 24.43 -32.50
CA ARG A 2 -11.52 25.42 -31.45
C ARG A 2 -10.54 25.41 -30.28
N GLY A 3 -9.98 24.26 -29.91
CA GLY A 3 -9.08 24.14 -28.73
C GLY A 3 -7.71 24.81 -28.87
N LEU A 4 -7.20 24.98 -30.06
CA LEU A 4 -5.91 25.69 -30.32
C LEU A 4 -6.03 27.21 -30.11
N GLY A 5 -7.18 27.80 -30.46
CA GLY A 5 -7.40 29.23 -30.30
C GLY A 5 -7.46 29.68 -28.84
N ASP A 6 -7.87 28.81 -27.94
CA ASP A 6 -8.02 29.10 -26.51
C ASP A 6 -6.68 29.06 -25.78
N VAL A 7 -5.75 28.21 -26.21
CA VAL A 7 -4.37 28.13 -25.67
C VAL A 7 -3.57 29.40 -25.98
N TYR A 8 -3.75 29.99 -27.16
CA TYR A 8 -3.06 31.24 -27.53
C TYR A 8 -3.65 32.48 -26.86
N LYS A 9 -4.98 32.50 -26.61
CA LYS A 9 -5.62 33.62 -25.87
C LYS A 9 -5.13 33.71 -24.43
N ARG A 10 -4.77 32.59 -23.81
CA ARG A 10 -4.24 32.52 -22.44
C ARG A 10 -2.98 33.36 -22.25
N GLN A 11 -2.03 33.29 -23.19
CA GLN A 11 -0.74 33.98 -23.07
C GLN A 11 -0.84 35.51 -23.04
N GLY A 12 -1.91 36.05 -23.60
CA GLY A 12 -2.16 37.50 -23.60
C GLY A 12 -3.00 38.01 -22.43
N MET A 13 -3.77 37.12 -21.77
CA MET A 13 -4.79 37.51 -20.77
C MET A 13 -4.47 37.05 -19.35
N ASN A 14 -3.42 36.30 -19.11
CA ASN A 14 -3.03 35.74 -17.82
C ASN A 14 -4.14 34.92 -17.09
N ILE A 15 -4.92 34.16 -17.88
CA ILE A 15 -6.07 33.38 -17.40
C ILE A 15 -5.67 31.90 -17.30
N ALA A 16 -5.99 31.25 -16.18
CA ALA A 16 -5.89 29.79 -16.04
C ALA A 16 -7.04 29.10 -16.80
N ILE A 17 -6.72 28.11 -17.64
CA ILE A 17 -7.70 27.34 -18.39
C ILE A 17 -7.68 25.89 -17.90
N PHE A 18 -8.83 25.40 -17.44
CA PHE A 18 -9.04 23.98 -17.08
C PHE A 18 -9.80 23.30 -18.21
N ILE A 19 -9.23 22.23 -18.75
CA ILE A 19 -9.87 21.37 -19.76
C ILE A 19 -10.27 20.07 -19.07
N VAL A 20 -11.58 19.80 -18.97
CA VAL A 20 -12.08 18.56 -18.40
C VAL A 20 -12.32 17.55 -19.51
N GLY A 21 -11.67 16.40 -19.41
CA GLY A 21 -11.81 15.28 -20.34
C GLY A 21 -12.29 14.02 -19.64
N HIS A 22 -12.73 13.04 -20.41
CA HIS A 22 -13.10 11.71 -19.92
C HIS A 22 -12.05 10.69 -20.40
N VAL A 23 -11.72 9.72 -19.54
CA VAL A 23 -10.95 8.53 -19.91
C VAL A 23 -11.89 7.46 -20.44
N THR A 24 -11.52 6.78 -21.50
CA THR A 24 -12.22 5.61 -22.00
C THR A 24 -12.06 4.42 -21.05
N LYS A 25 -12.88 3.36 -21.22
CA LYS A 25 -12.74 2.11 -20.44
C LYS A 25 -11.37 1.45 -20.56
N GLU A 26 -10.61 1.78 -21.58
CA GLU A 26 -9.25 1.29 -21.87
C GLU A 26 -8.16 2.17 -21.23
N GLY A 27 -8.53 3.14 -20.38
CA GLY A 27 -7.57 4.02 -19.68
C GLY A 27 -6.93 5.10 -20.59
N THR A 28 -7.40 5.24 -21.82
CA THR A 28 -6.95 6.30 -22.74
C THR A 28 -7.90 7.50 -22.67
N VAL A 29 -7.36 8.71 -22.71
CA VAL A 29 -8.17 9.93 -22.77
C VAL A 29 -9.02 9.90 -24.05
N ALA A 30 -10.33 10.04 -23.91
CA ALA A 30 -11.23 10.19 -25.04
C ALA A 30 -11.01 11.55 -25.70
N GLY A 31 -10.04 11.62 -26.60
CA GLY A 31 -9.61 12.81 -27.32
C GLY A 31 -8.19 12.67 -27.84
N PRO A 32 -7.72 13.55 -28.72
CA PRO A 32 -6.38 13.42 -29.24
C PRO A 32 -5.37 13.58 -28.08
N ARG A 33 -4.48 12.59 -27.89
CA ARG A 33 -3.29 12.66 -27.01
C ARG A 33 -2.48 13.95 -27.19
N VAL A 34 -2.71 14.62 -28.30
CA VAL A 34 -2.17 15.94 -28.62
C VAL A 34 -2.45 16.98 -27.52
N LEU A 35 -3.62 16.96 -26.87
CA LEU A 35 -3.93 17.91 -25.80
C LEU A 35 -3.04 17.74 -24.58
N GLU A 36 -2.70 16.52 -24.19
CA GLU A 36 -1.80 16.26 -23.07
C GLU A 36 -0.40 16.83 -23.30
N HIS A 37 0.06 16.84 -24.56
CA HIS A 37 1.35 17.44 -24.91
C HIS A 37 1.31 18.96 -24.91
N MET A 38 0.15 19.56 -25.15
CA MET A 38 -0.01 21.01 -25.29
C MET A 38 -0.23 21.74 -23.97
N VAL A 39 -0.82 21.08 -22.97
CA VAL A 39 -1.09 21.67 -21.65
C VAL A 39 0.14 21.63 -20.76
N ASP A 40 0.22 22.52 -19.77
CA ASP A 40 1.34 22.60 -18.83
C ASP A 40 1.24 21.53 -17.75
N THR A 41 0.02 21.21 -17.32
CA THR A 41 -0.25 20.23 -16.29
C THR A 41 -1.35 19.28 -16.73
N VAL A 42 -1.18 17.99 -16.44
CA VAL A 42 -2.18 16.94 -16.63
C VAL A 42 -2.43 16.28 -15.30
N LEU A 43 -3.68 16.29 -14.87
CA LEU A 43 -4.15 15.66 -13.65
C LEU A 43 -5.11 14.53 -14.01
N TYR A 44 -4.86 13.35 -13.44
CA TYR A 44 -5.79 12.22 -13.54
C TYR A 44 -6.58 12.09 -12.26
N PHE A 45 -7.89 11.90 -12.44
CA PHE A 45 -8.81 11.64 -11.35
C PHE A 45 -9.14 10.16 -11.37
N GLU A 46 -8.49 9.41 -10.47
CA GLU A 46 -8.56 7.96 -10.41
C GLU A 46 -9.51 7.51 -9.29
N GLY A 47 -10.22 6.41 -9.50
CA GLY A 47 -11.04 5.78 -8.47
C GLY A 47 -11.95 4.71 -9.04
N ASP A 48 -12.16 3.65 -8.28
CA ASP A 48 -13.12 2.61 -8.61
C ASP A 48 -14.55 3.11 -8.33
N ARG A 49 -15.53 2.63 -9.10
CA ARG A 49 -16.96 2.99 -8.91
C ARG A 49 -17.50 2.57 -7.54
N HIS A 50 -16.90 1.55 -6.96
CA HIS A 50 -17.28 0.98 -5.67
C HIS A 50 -16.45 1.51 -4.49
N ALA A 51 -15.35 2.23 -4.76
CA ALA A 51 -14.53 2.85 -3.72
C ALA A 51 -15.07 4.24 -3.37
N SER A 52 -15.11 4.54 -2.08
CA SER A 52 -15.54 5.87 -1.58
C SER A 52 -14.54 6.97 -1.92
N TYR A 53 -13.31 6.58 -2.34
CA TYR A 53 -12.24 7.53 -2.61
C TYR A 53 -12.06 7.88 -4.06
N ARG A 54 -11.40 9.02 -4.23
CA ARG A 54 -10.83 9.47 -5.49
C ARG A 54 -9.42 9.97 -5.24
N ILE A 55 -8.49 9.59 -6.10
CA ILE A 55 -7.11 10.07 -6.05
C ILE A 55 -6.92 11.03 -7.22
N LEU A 56 -6.48 12.24 -6.92
CA LEU A 56 -6.05 13.21 -7.91
C LEU A 56 -4.53 13.10 -8.05
N ARG A 57 -4.07 12.67 -9.21
CA ARG A 57 -2.64 12.43 -9.50
C ARG A 57 -2.13 13.35 -10.58
N GLY A 58 -0.98 13.98 -10.35
CA GLY A 58 -0.22 14.66 -11.37
C GLY A 58 0.46 13.65 -12.30
N VAL A 59 0.12 13.68 -13.60
CA VAL A 59 0.76 12.83 -14.62
C VAL A 59 1.81 13.64 -15.40
N LYS A 60 1.57 14.92 -15.54
CA LYS A 60 2.49 15.88 -16.16
C LYS A 60 2.41 17.19 -15.39
N ASN A 61 3.56 17.76 -15.11
CA ASN A 61 3.66 19.12 -14.57
C ASN A 61 4.94 19.78 -15.11
N ARG A 62 4.78 20.76 -15.98
CA ARG A 62 5.92 21.45 -16.61
C ARG A 62 6.72 22.30 -15.62
N PHE A 63 6.10 22.74 -14.53
CA PHE A 63 6.67 23.71 -13.59
C PHE A 63 6.87 23.16 -12.18
N GLY A 64 6.63 21.87 -11.95
CA GLY A 64 6.77 21.26 -10.63
C GLY A 64 6.78 19.74 -10.64
N SER A 65 6.71 19.16 -9.44
CA SER A 65 6.67 17.72 -9.24
C SER A 65 5.34 17.10 -9.71
N THR A 66 5.38 15.87 -10.16
CA THR A 66 4.21 15.02 -10.41
C THR A 66 4.01 13.97 -9.30
N ASN A 67 4.86 14.01 -8.27
CA ASN A 67 4.87 13.00 -7.21
C ASN A 67 3.85 13.26 -6.10
N GLU A 68 3.14 14.37 -6.15
CA GLU A 68 2.12 14.71 -5.15
C GLU A 68 0.76 14.19 -5.58
N ILE A 69 -0.02 13.74 -4.59
CA ILE A 69 -1.39 13.28 -4.78
C ILE A 69 -2.34 13.99 -3.83
N GLY A 70 -3.58 14.21 -4.29
CA GLY A 70 -4.72 14.56 -3.44
C GLY A 70 -5.63 13.35 -3.26
N VAL A 71 -6.07 13.10 -2.03
CA VAL A 71 -7.05 12.05 -1.71
C VAL A 71 -8.36 12.68 -1.31
N PHE A 72 -9.44 12.27 -1.93
CA PHE A 72 -10.78 12.81 -1.69
C PHE A 72 -11.77 11.67 -1.41
N GLU A 73 -12.73 11.95 -0.57
CA GLU A 73 -13.88 11.07 -0.32
C GLU A 73 -15.11 11.61 -1.04
N MET A 74 -15.88 10.70 -1.67
CA MET A 74 -17.16 11.05 -2.26
C MET A 74 -18.26 11.02 -1.19
N ARG A 75 -18.74 12.17 -0.78
CA ARG A 75 -19.84 12.33 0.17
C ARG A 75 -21.11 12.87 -0.52
N LYS A 76 -22.19 13.00 0.23
CA LYS A 76 -23.46 13.57 -0.28
C LYS A 76 -23.29 15.01 -0.78
N GLU A 77 -22.42 15.75 -0.14
CA GLU A 77 -22.08 17.14 -0.44
C GLU A 77 -21.14 17.28 -1.65
N GLY A 78 -20.58 16.17 -2.13
CA GLY A 78 -19.60 16.11 -3.19
C GLY A 78 -18.26 15.54 -2.73
N LEU A 79 -17.17 15.95 -3.39
CA LEU A 79 -15.80 15.54 -3.05
C LEU A 79 -15.28 16.36 -1.87
N VAL A 80 -14.87 15.66 -0.82
CA VAL A 80 -14.28 16.24 0.38
C VAL A 80 -12.84 15.74 0.49
N GLU A 81 -11.91 16.63 0.79
CA GLU A 81 -10.51 16.27 1.01
C GLU A 81 -10.36 15.33 2.22
N VAL A 82 -9.51 14.32 2.09
CA VAL A 82 -9.11 13.42 3.18
C VAL A 82 -7.75 13.88 3.69
N GLU A 83 -7.73 14.56 4.83
CA GLU A 83 -6.50 15.11 5.42
C GLU A 83 -5.50 14.00 5.79
N ASN A 84 -5.99 12.89 6.34
CA ASN A 84 -5.19 11.74 6.72
C ASN A 84 -5.71 10.43 6.07
N PRO A 85 -5.27 10.12 4.85
CA PRO A 85 -5.68 8.90 4.16
C PRO A 85 -5.33 7.62 4.91
N SER A 86 -4.19 7.58 5.60
CA SER A 86 -3.77 6.41 6.38
C SER A 86 -4.74 6.11 7.52
N GLU A 87 -5.16 7.11 8.28
CA GLU A 87 -6.13 6.96 9.38
C GLU A 87 -7.47 6.44 8.85
N PHE A 88 -7.91 7.00 7.74
CA PHE A 88 -9.14 6.56 7.11
C PHE A 88 -9.05 5.11 6.59
N MET A 89 -7.94 4.74 5.95
CA MET A 89 -7.71 3.39 5.41
C MET A 89 -7.66 2.32 6.50
N LEU A 90 -7.27 2.69 7.71
CA LEU A 90 -7.21 1.81 8.86
C LEU A 90 -8.51 1.80 9.69
N SER A 91 -9.46 2.68 9.36
CA SER A 91 -10.73 2.73 10.06
C SER A 91 -11.54 1.44 9.84
N GLY A 92 -12.01 0.83 10.92
CA GLY A 92 -12.75 -0.43 10.87
C GLY A 92 -11.88 -1.69 10.75
N LYS A 93 -10.55 -1.58 10.90
CA LYS A 93 -9.66 -2.74 11.00
C LYS A 93 -10.11 -3.61 12.19
N PRO A 94 -10.30 -4.93 11.99
CA PRO A 94 -10.71 -5.82 13.06
C PRO A 94 -9.57 -6.02 14.06
N GLU A 95 -9.90 -6.02 15.34
CA GLU A 95 -8.96 -6.31 16.42
C GLU A 95 -8.63 -7.81 16.48
N ASN A 96 -7.37 -8.14 16.75
CA ASN A 96 -6.88 -9.52 16.92
C ASN A 96 -7.28 -10.51 15.80
N ALA A 97 -7.45 -10.04 14.58
CA ALA A 97 -7.80 -10.87 13.43
C ALA A 97 -6.56 -11.48 12.77
N SER A 98 -6.56 -12.82 12.62
CA SER A 98 -5.55 -13.47 11.79
C SER A 98 -5.75 -13.10 10.31
N GLY A 99 -4.63 -12.90 9.60
CA GLY A 99 -4.66 -12.50 8.19
C GLY A 99 -4.79 -10.99 7.94
N SER A 100 -4.85 -10.16 8.97
CA SER A 100 -4.84 -8.70 8.87
C SER A 100 -3.47 -8.15 9.28
N VAL A 101 -2.83 -7.38 8.39
CA VAL A 101 -1.51 -6.77 8.62
C VAL A 101 -1.51 -5.35 8.06
N VAL A 102 -0.93 -4.42 8.80
CA VAL A 102 -0.74 -3.05 8.30
C VAL A 102 0.60 -2.95 7.59
N ALA A 103 0.57 -2.43 6.38
CA ALA A 103 1.77 -2.12 5.59
C ALA A 103 1.81 -0.65 5.23
N CYS A 104 3.02 -0.16 4.92
CA CYS A 104 3.22 1.20 4.42
C CYS A 104 3.70 1.18 2.97
N ALA A 105 2.93 1.80 2.10
CA ALA A 105 3.31 2.09 0.73
C ALA A 105 3.60 3.59 0.54
N MET A 106 4.31 3.93 -0.54
CA MET A 106 4.43 5.30 -1.01
C MET A 106 3.53 5.52 -2.21
N GLU A 107 2.77 6.57 -2.15
CA GLU A 107 2.03 7.05 -3.30
C GLU A 107 2.59 8.43 -3.68
N GLY A 108 3.44 8.46 -4.70
CA GLY A 108 4.29 9.62 -4.97
C GLY A 108 5.30 9.84 -3.83
N THR A 109 5.21 10.97 -3.15
CA THR A 109 6.02 11.32 -1.97
C THR A 109 5.27 11.10 -0.65
N ARG A 110 4.01 10.68 -0.70
CA ARG A 110 3.16 10.54 0.48
C ARG A 110 3.18 9.10 0.99
N PRO A 111 3.58 8.85 2.24
CA PRO A 111 3.41 7.54 2.85
C PRO A 111 1.93 7.28 3.14
N MET A 112 1.46 6.09 2.82
CA MET A 112 0.10 5.64 3.05
C MET A 112 0.12 4.29 3.79
N LEU A 113 -0.46 4.27 4.98
CA LEU A 113 -0.69 3.04 5.71
C LEU A 113 -1.98 2.39 5.23
N MET A 114 -1.93 1.09 5.02
CA MET A 114 -3.08 0.32 4.56
C MET A 114 -3.14 -1.05 5.19
N GLU A 115 -4.33 -1.55 5.36
CA GLU A 115 -4.56 -2.91 5.81
C GLU A 115 -4.49 -3.87 4.62
N ILE A 116 -3.64 -4.88 4.75
CA ILE A 116 -3.59 -6.04 3.86
C ILE A 116 -4.31 -7.18 4.55
N GLN A 117 -5.32 -7.72 3.90
CA GLN A 117 -6.11 -8.83 4.39
C GLN A 117 -5.82 -10.08 3.56
N ALA A 118 -5.60 -11.21 4.22
CA ALA A 118 -5.46 -12.50 3.58
C ALA A 118 -6.36 -13.53 4.25
N LEU A 119 -7.02 -14.33 3.44
CA LEU A 119 -7.76 -15.50 3.87
C LEU A 119 -7.18 -16.73 3.18
N VAL A 120 -6.68 -17.67 3.98
CA VAL A 120 -6.11 -18.93 3.50
C VAL A 120 -6.93 -20.07 4.08
N CYS A 121 -7.50 -20.91 3.22
CA CYS A 121 -8.31 -22.05 3.63
C CYS A 121 -7.97 -23.26 2.78
N LYS A 122 -8.20 -24.47 3.35
CA LYS A 122 -7.94 -25.72 2.61
C LYS A 122 -8.83 -25.81 1.37
N SER A 123 -8.22 -26.09 0.22
CA SER A 123 -8.97 -26.28 -1.02
C SER A 123 -9.74 -27.60 -1.00
N ASN A 124 -11.03 -27.52 -1.32
CA ASN A 124 -11.91 -28.71 -1.36
C ASN A 124 -11.98 -29.36 -2.76
N PHE A 125 -11.44 -28.70 -3.80
CA PHE A 125 -11.66 -29.08 -5.19
C PHE A 125 -10.39 -29.57 -5.93
N GLY A 126 -9.29 -29.82 -5.22
CA GLY A 126 -8.04 -30.32 -5.81
C GLY A 126 -7.25 -29.30 -6.64
N MET A 127 -7.84 -28.18 -6.99
CA MET A 127 -7.19 -27.05 -7.68
C MET A 127 -7.31 -25.77 -6.83
N PRO A 128 -6.25 -25.37 -6.13
CA PRO A 128 -6.26 -24.20 -5.28
C PRO A 128 -6.58 -22.91 -6.05
N ARG A 129 -7.48 -22.12 -5.52
CA ARG A 129 -7.86 -20.82 -6.08
C ARG A 129 -7.00 -19.72 -5.48
N ARG A 130 -6.59 -18.80 -6.32
CA ARG A 130 -5.89 -17.58 -5.90
C ARG A 130 -6.71 -16.39 -6.36
N THR A 131 -6.92 -15.43 -5.47
CA THR A 131 -7.64 -14.20 -5.79
C THR A 131 -6.88 -13.03 -5.17
N ALA A 132 -6.71 -11.97 -5.94
CA ALA A 132 -6.09 -10.75 -5.48
C ALA A 132 -6.99 -9.55 -5.83
N ALA A 133 -7.24 -8.69 -4.86
CA ALA A 133 -7.94 -7.44 -5.04
C ALA A 133 -7.07 -6.27 -4.53
N GLY A 134 -6.91 -5.25 -5.33
CA GLY A 134 -6.04 -4.12 -5.02
C GLY A 134 -4.53 -4.38 -5.19
N ILE A 135 -4.13 -5.62 -5.52
CA ILE A 135 -2.73 -6.04 -5.72
C ILE A 135 -2.64 -6.84 -7.01
N ASP A 136 -1.45 -6.84 -7.63
CA ASP A 136 -1.19 -7.68 -8.81
C ASP A 136 -1.27 -9.17 -8.47
N TYR A 137 -2.09 -9.90 -9.22
CA TYR A 137 -2.31 -11.34 -9.03
C TYR A 137 -1.02 -12.16 -9.16
N ASN A 138 -0.16 -11.84 -10.12
CA ASN A 138 1.08 -12.57 -10.34
C ASN A 138 2.05 -12.33 -9.18
N ARG A 139 2.05 -11.11 -8.61
CA ARG A 139 2.87 -10.80 -7.44
C ARG A 139 2.46 -11.64 -6.23
N VAL A 140 1.17 -11.77 -5.96
CA VAL A 140 0.67 -12.65 -4.88
C VAL A 140 1.11 -14.10 -5.08
N ASN A 141 1.01 -14.63 -6.31
CA ASN A 141 1.45 -15.98 -6.62
C ASN A 141 2.95 -16.19 -6.39
N LEU A 142 3.78 -15.24 -6.79
CA LEU A 142 5.23 -15.27 -6.53
C LEU A 142 5.54 -15.30 -5.04
N LEU A 143 4.89 -14.44 -4.25
CA LEU A 143 5.09 -14.38 -2.80
C LEU A 143 4.61 -15.65 -2.10
N MET A 144 3.53 -16.26 -2.56
CA MET A 144 3.10 -17.57 -2.05
C MET A 144 4.10 -18.68 -2.36
N ALA A 145 4.69 -18.69 -3.55
CA ALA A 145 5.75 -19.63 -3.90
C ALA A 145 7.00 -19.43 -3.02
N VAL A 146 7.34 -18.18 -2.68
CA VAL A 146 8.42 -17.86 -1.71
C VAL A 146 8.10 -18.43 -0.34
N LEU A 147 6.87 -18.22 0.17
CA LEU A 147 6.43 -18.80 1.46
C LEU A 147 6.52 -20.32 1.46
N GLU A 148 6.09 -20.97 0.40
CA GLU A 148 6.12 -22.42 0.28
C GLU A 148 7.56 -22.94 0.24
N LYS A 149 8.39 -22.37 -0.64
CA LYS A 149 9.74 -22.89 -0.88
C LYS A 149 10.77 -22.47 0.17
N ARG A 150 10.66 -21.26 0.73
CA ARG A 150 11.67 -20.68 1.63
C ARG A 150 11.30 -20.77 3.10
N VAL A 151 10.00 -20.72 3.40
CA VAL A 151 9.50 -20.79 4.78
C VAL A 151 8.97 -22.20 5.11
N GLY A 152 8.65 -22.99 4.09
CA GLY A 152 8.14 -24.35 4.26
C GLY A 152 6.64 -24.41 4.61
N LEU A 153 5.87 -23.37 4.29
CA LEU A 153 4.42 -23.40 4.47
C LEU A 153 3.78 -24.19 3.31
N PRO A 154 3.07 -25.31 3.54
CA PRO A 154 2.50 -26.14 2.48
C PRO A 154 1.23 -25.52 1.88
N LEU A 155 1.39 -24.44 1.12
CA LEU A 155 0.29 -23.65 0.56
C LEU A 155 -0.28 -24.20 -0.76
N SER A 156 0.35 -25.21 -1.35
CA SER A 156 -0.08 -25.81 -2.61
C SER A 156 -1.48 -26.46 -2.55
N GLY A 157 -1.93 -26.84 -1.37
CA GLY A 157 -3.28 -27.39 -1.14
C GLY A 157 -4.31 -26.39 -0.59
N TYR A 158 -4.01 -25.10 -0.61
CA TYR A 158 -4.85 -24.07 0.02
C TYR A 158 -5.30 -23.01 -0.98
N ASP A 159 -6.56 -22.66 -0.89
CA ASP A 159 -7.09 -21.44 -1.51
C ASP A 159 -6.55 -20.21 -0.76
N ALA A 160 -6.27 -19.14 -1.50
CA ALA A 160 -5.80 -17.90 -0.91
C ALA A 160 -6.47 -16.69 -1.58
N TYR A 161 -6.99 -15.81 -0.73
CA TYR A 161 -7.63 -14.57 -1.11
C TYR A 161 -6.86 -13.44 -0.44
N VAL A 162 -6.34 -12.49 -1.23
CA VAL A 162 -5.59 -11.34 -0.72
C VAL A 162 -6.26 -10.06 -1.18
N ASN A 163 -6.46 -9.13 -0.26
CA ASN A 163 -7.15 -7.88 -0.51
C ASN A 163 -6.44 -6.72 0.18
N ILE A 164 -6.37 -5.56 -0.47
CA ILE A 164 -6.09 -4.29 0.21
C ILE A 164 -7.43 -3.68 0.62
N ALA A 165 -7.60 -3.44 1.91
CA ALA A 165 -8.79 -2.78 2.42
C ALA A 165 -8.94 -1.37 1.83
N GLY A 166 -10.20 -0.91 1.66
CA GLY A 166 -10.48 0.43 1.12
C GLY A 166 -10.57 0.53 -0.41
N GLY A 167 -10.35 -0.58 -1.16
CA GLY A 167 -10.54 -0.61 -2.62
C GLY A 167 -9.49 0.17 -3.42
N ILE A 168 -8.33 0.48 -2.84
CA ILE A 168 -7.19 1.10 -3.53
C ILE A 168 -6.38 0.02 -4.24
N ARG A 169 -5.84 0.36 -5.41
CA ARG A 169 -4.86 -0.46 -6.12
C ARG A 169 -3.46 -0.01 -5.76
N MET A 170 -2.63 -0.97 -5.34
CA MET A 170 -1.25 -0.72 -4.97
C MET A 170 -0.31 -1.67 -5.71
N ASN A 171 0.65 -1.10 -6.42
CA ASN A 171 1.63 -1.88 -7.19
C ASN A 171 3.07 -1.69 -6.65
N GLU A 172 3.21 -1.04 -5.49
CA GLU A 172 4.53 -0.81 -4.90
C GLU A 172 5.06 -2.08 -4.23
N PRO A 173 6.29 -2.54 -4.57
CA PRO A 173 6.89 -3.73 -3.96
C PRO A 173 7.07 -3.68 -2.45
N ALA A 174 7.08 -2.48 -1.86
CA ALA A 174 7.20 -2.33 -0.40
C ALA A 174 6.11 -3.05 0.40
N VAL A 175 4.96 -3.35 -0.21
CA VAL A 175 3.85 -4.07 0.45
C VAL A 175 4.04 -5.59 0.49
N ASP A 176 5.05 -6.12 -0.19
CA ASP A 176 5.30 -7.58 -0.27
C ASP A 176 5.43 -8.24 1.10
N LEU A 177 6.20 -7.60 2.00
CA LEU A 177 6.40 -8.12 3.35
C LEU A 177 5.07 -8.19 4.12
N GLY A 178 4.19 -7.22 3.90
CA GLY A 178 2.84 -7.20 4.46
C GLY A 178 1.96 -8.33 3.91
N ILE A 179 2.03 -8.59 2.60
CA ILE A 179 1.30 -9.70 1.96
C ILE A 179 1.76 -11.04 2.53
N ILE A 180 3.07 -11.25 2.61
CA ILE A 180 3.68 -12.46 3.16
C ILE A 180 3.23 -12.69 4.60
N MET A 181 3.27 -11.66 5.42
CA MET A 181 2.85 -11.76 6.83
C MET A 181 1.36 -12.00 6.95
N ALA A 182 0.51 -11.36 6.14
CA ALA A 182 -0.94 -11.59 6.17
C ALA A 182 -1.28 -13.03 5.76
N VAL A 183 -0.69 -13.56 4.68
CA VAL A 183 -0.88 -14.95 4.25
C VAL A 183 -0.42 -15.93 5.32
N ALA A 184 0.76 -15.74 5.91
CA ALA A 184 1.29 -16.61 6.96
C ALA A 184 0.48 -16.54 8.25
N SER A 185 0.02 -15.34 8.64
CA SER A 185 -0.88 -15.12 9.78
C SER A 185 -2.19 -15.87 9.61
N SER A 186 -2.83 -15.74 8.45
CA SER A 186 -4.07 -16.45 8.12
C SER A 186 -3.88 -17.97 8.12
N TYR A 187 -2.81 -18.46 7.46
CA TYR A 187 -2.52 -19.90 7.40
C TYR A 187 -2.31 -20.51 8.79
N LYS A 188 -1.58 -19.80 9.67
CA LYS A 188 -1.28 -20.26 11.04
C LYS A 188 -2.40 -19.94 12.03
N ASN A 189 -3.42 -19.21 11.60
CA ASN A 189 -4.50 -18.67 12.44
C ASN A 189 -3.97 -17.94 13.68
N ARG A 190 -2.96 -17.08 13.48
CA ARG A 190 -2.32 -16.25 14.52
C ARG A 190 -2.30 -14.80 14.07
N PRO A 191 -2.92 -13.88 14.83
CA PRO A 191 -2.92 -12.46 14.48
C PRO A 191 -1.49 -11.88 14.59
N VAL A 192 -1.23 -10.86 13.80
CA VAL A 192 -0.06 -9.97 13.99
C VAL A 192 -0.47 -8.87 14.95
N SER A 193 0.46 -8.45 15.83
CA SER A 193 0.17 -7.38 16.80
C SER A 193 -0.35 -6.12 16.10
N GLU A 194 -1.38 -5.52 16.67
CA GLU A 194 -2.05 -4.32 16.13
C GLU A 194 -1.13 -3.10 16.09
N ASP A 195 -0.16 -3.06 17.00
CA ASP A 195 0.84 -2.00 17.09
C ASP A 195 1.97 -2.16 16.06
N THR A 196 1.91 -3.19 15.21
CA THR A 196 2.97 -3.52 14.24
C THR A 196 2.60 -3.09 12.84
N ILE A 197 3.55 -2.41 12.20
CA ILE A 197 3.53 -2.09 10.78
C ILE A 197 4.73 -2.72 10.09
N VAL A 198 4.57 -3.07 8.82
CA VAL A 198 5.65 -3.69 8.05
C VAL A 198 5.79 -3.06 6.67
N PHE A 199 7.01 -3.04 6.15
CA PHE A 199 7.25 -2.76 4.74
C PHE A 199 8.58 -3.36 4.29
N GLY A 200 8.65 -3.74 3.03
CA GLY A 200 9.86 -4.29 2.39
C GLY A 200 9.52 -5.03 1.13
N GLU A 201 10.36 -4.93 0.11
CA GLU A 201 10.28 -5.77 -1.08
C GLU A 201 10.83 -7.16 -0.76
N VAL A 202 10.20 -8.20 -1.33
CA VAL A 202 10.65 -9.59 -1.13
C VAL A 202 11.10 -10.19 -2.45
N GLY A 203 12.35 -10.66 -2.47
CA GLY A 203 12.91 -11.37 -3.61
C GLY A 203 12.60 -12.87 -3.59
N LEU A 204 12.84 -13.55 -4.72
CA LEU A 204 12.53 -14.97 -4.90
C LEU A 204 13.39 -15.91 -4.03
N SER A 205 14.54 -15.43 -3.52
CA SER A 205 15.36 -16.18 -2.56
C SER A 205 14.83 -16.05 -1.12
N GLY A 206 13.79 -15.23 -0.89
CA GLY A 206 13.24 -14.93 0.41
C GLY A 206 13.99 -13.81 1.14
N GLU A 207 14.86 -13.07 0.45
CA GLU A 207 15.52 -11.89 0.96
C GLU A 207 14.55 -10.71 1.04
N VAL A 208 14.74 -9.85 2.06
CA VAL A 208 14.02 -8.59 2.21
C VAL A 208 14.92 -7.46 1.74
N ARG A 209 14.46 -6.73 0.74
CA ARG A 209 15.18 -5.68 0.02
C ARG A 209 14.76 -4.29 0.47
N ALA A 210 15.67 -3.34 0.29
CA ALA A 210 15.43 -1.93 0.54
C ALA A 210 14.26 -1.39 -0.30
N VAL A 211 13.59 -0.42 0.28
CA VAL A 211 12.54 0.36 -0.37
C VAL A 211 12.87 1.85 -0.29
N THR A 212 12.23 2.66 -1.13
CA THR A 212 12.43 4.10 -1.13
C THR A 212 11.82 4.76 0.11
N MET A 213 12.42 5.85 0.55
CA MET A 213 11.91 6.74 1.62
C MET A 213 11.53 6.01 2.93
N PRO A 214 12.38 5.12 3.47
CA PRO A 214 12.03 4.35 4.65
C PRO A 214 11.82 5.22 5.89
N GLU A 215 12.50 6.36 6.00
CA GLU A 215 12.37 7.32 7.09
C GLU A 215 10.95 7.92 7.16
N GLN A 216 10.39 8.28 5.99
CA GLN A 216 9.05 8.85 5.91
C GLN A 216 7.98 7.83 6.27
N ARG A 217 8.17 6.57 5.89
CA ARG A 217 7.27 5.46 6.26
C ARG A 217 7.23 5.24 7.77
N VAL A 218 8.40 5.24 8.41
CA VAL A 218 8.49 5.10 9.88
C VAL A 218 7.91 6.33 10.58
N ALA A 219 8.13 7.54 10.05
CA ALA A 219 7.56 8.76 10.61
C ALA A 219 6.02 8.74 10.57
N GLU A 220 5.42 8.30 9.48
CA GLU A 220 3.95 8.18 9.37
C GLU A 220 3.41 7.10 10.31
N ALA A 221 4.09 5.94 10.40
CA ALA A 221 3.73 4.89 11.35
C ALA A 221 3.73 5.40 12.81
N LYS A 222 4.79 6.11 13.20
CA LYS A 222 4.89 6.74 14.52
C LYS A 222 3.77 7.76 14.76
N LYS A 223 3.48 8.62 13.78
CA LYS A 223 2.42 9.64 13.85
C LYS A 223 1.04 9.01 14.15
N LEU A 224 0.78 7.83 13.58
CA LEU A 224 -0.45 7.08 13.78
C LEU A 224 -0.43 6.15 15.00
N GLY A 225 0.62 6.22 15.81
CA GLY A 225 0.67 5.55 17.12
C GLY A 225 1.19 4.12 17.11
N PHE A 226 1.69 3.60 15.98
CA PHE A 226 2.33 2.30 15.92
C PHE A 226 3.56 2.24 16.80
N LYS A 227 3.81 1.09 17.42
CA LYS A 227 4.91 0.88 18.38
C LYS A 227 6.07 0.10 17.78
N VAL A 228 5.79 -0.73 16.78
CA VAL A 228 6.77 -1.60 16.14
C VAL A 228 6.72 -1.40 14.62
N CYS A 229 7.88 -1.24 14.01
CA CYS A 229 8.02 -1.16 12.56
C CYS A 229 9.04 -2.21 12.08
N VAL A 230 8.59 -3.21 11.31
CA VAL A 230 9.46 -4.23 10.72
C VAL A 230 9.86 -3.78 9.33
N VAL A 231 11.17 -3.61 9.11
CA VAL A 231 11.74 -2.98 7.91
C VAL A 231 12.87 -3.82 7.33
N PRO A 232 13.29 -3.58 6.08
CA PRO A 232 14.52 -4.18 5.57
C PRO A 232 15.72 -3.76 6.43
N GLU A 233 16.58 -4.70 6.84
CA GLU A 233 17.75 -4.39 7.68
C GLU A 233 18.65 -3.34 7.04
N VAL A 234 18.79 -3.38 5.72
CA VAL A 234 19.60 -2.40 4.97
C VAL A 234 19.09 -0.96 5.10
N SER A 235 17.81 -0.77 5.44
CA SER A 235 17.20 0.54 5.65
C SER A 235 17.44 1.12 7.05
N LEU A 236 17.90 0.32 8.02
CA LEU A 236 18.13 0.79 9.39
C LEU A 236 19.14 1.93 9.44
N LYS A 237 20.16 1.89 8.57
CA LYS A 237 21.21 2.91 8.53
C LYS A 237 20.66 4.29 8.13
N SER A 238 19.72 4.34 7.21
CA SER A 238 19.09 5.60 6.78
C SER A 238 18.02 6.05 7.76
N ILE A 239 17.23 5.14 8.33
CA ILE A 239 16.18 5.46 9.30
C ILE A 239 16.80 6.05 10.58
N GLY A 240 17.94 5.52 11.02
CA GLY A 240 18.57 5.92 12.27
C GLY A 240 17.74 5.54 13.51
N LYS A 241 18.04 6.21 14.62
CA LYS A 241 17.28 6.02 15.87
C LYS A 241 16.02 6.89 15.88
N VAL A 242 14.86 6.28 16.05
CA VAL A 242 13.58 6.97 16.13
C VAL A 242 12.97 6.73 17.52
N GLU A 243 12.77 7.79 18.29
CA GLU A 243 12.11 7.68 19.59
C GLU A 243 10.62 7.38 19.46
N GLY A 244 10.08 6.54 20.35
CA GLY A 244 8.64 6.24 20.45
C GLY A 244 8.12 5.17 19.50
N ILE A 245 8.99 4.58 18.65
CA ILE A 245 8.70 3.42 17.84
C ILE A 245 9.93 2.51 17.76
N GLU A 246 9.75 1.22 17.98
CA GLU A 246 10.80 0.23 17.81
C GLU A 246 10.94 -0.15 16.34
N VAL A 247 12.14 0.02 15.76
CA VAL A 247 12.40 -0.32 14.35
C VAL A 247 13.23 -1.58 14.31
N ILE A 248 12.64 -2.66 13.77
CA ILE A 248 13.26 -3.99 13.70
C ILE A 248 13.65 -4.28 12.26
N GLY A 249 14.96 -4.43 12.02
CA GLY A 249 15.48 -4.79 10.72
C GLY A 249 15.45 -6.28 10.46
N VAL A 250 15.02 -6.68 9.27
CA VAL A 250 14.98 -8.08 8.82
C VAL A 250 15.69 -8.26 7.49
N LYS A 251 16.43 -9.38 7.35
CA LYS A 251 17.15 -9.77 6.12
C LYS A 251 16.33 -10.71 5.25
N SER A 252 15.43 -11.47 5.86
CA SER A 252 14.71 -12.54 5.18
C SER A 252 13.31 -12.73 5.71
N VAL A 253 12.47 -13.35 4.89
CA VAL A 253 11.10 -13.76 5.26
C VAL A 253 11.11 -14.69 6.46
N ASN A 254 12.06 -15.63 6.55
CA ASN A 254 12.20 -16.52 7.71
C ASN A 254 12.41 -15.76 9.02
N GLN A 255 13.28 -14.74 8.99
CA GLN A 255 13.51 -13.91 10.17
C GLN A 255 12.24 -13.14 10.55
N THR A 256 11.52 -12.61 9.58
CA THR A 256 10.23 -11.92 9.80
C THR A 256 9.20 -12.84 10.43
N MET A 257 9.10 -14.08 9.96
CA MET A 257 8.18 -15.07 10.53
C MET A 257 8.48 -15.41 11.99
N ASN A 258 9.75 -15.53 12.33
CA ASN A 258 10.19 -15.81 13.70
C ASN A 258 9.86 -14.65 14.65
N LEU A 259 10.08 -13.40 14.22
CA LEU A 259 9.72 -12.21 15.00
C LEU A 259 8.22 -12.14 15.27
N SER A 260 7.39 -12.29 14.24
CA SER A 260 5.93 -12.23 14.38
C SER A 260 5.37 -13.34 15.27
N LEU A 261 6.01 -14.50 15.30
CA LEU A 261 5.61 -15.63 16.15
C LEU A 261 6.04 -15.49 17.61
N ILE A 262 7.13 -14.74 17.89
CA ILE A 262 7.67 -14.54 19.23
C ILE A 262 6.95 -13.39 19.94
N HIS A 263 6.72 -12.26 19.27
CA HIS A 263 6.05 -11.10 19.86
C HIS A 263 4.53 -11.30 20.09
N ILE A 264 3.92 -12.28 19.45
CA ILE A 264 2.50 -12.62 19.65
C ILE A 264 2.28 -13.45 20.93
N SER A 265 3.32 -14.03 21.55
CA SER A 265 3.18 -14.96 22.65
C SER A 265 3.44 -14.39 24.05
N GLU A 266 3.82 -13.12 24.20
CA GLU A 266 3.96 -12.48 25.51
C GLU A 266 2.95 -11.34 25.72
N PRO A 267 1.80 -11.60 26.41
CA PRO A 267 1.14 -10.51 27.10
C PRO A 267 2.10 -10.02 28.18
N THR A 268 2.43 -8.73 28.16
CA THR A 268 3.23 -7.98 29.13
C THR A 268 3.34 -8.67 30.49
N ARG A 269 4.44 -9.38 30.72
CA ARG A 269 4.84 -9.74 32.08
C ARG A 269 5.30 -8.45 32.75
N HIS A 270 4.36 -7.80 33.43
CA HIS A 270 4.70 -6.86 34.47
C HIS A 270 5.60 -7.59 35.49
N LEU A 271 6.88 -7.34 35.42
CA LEU A 271 7.79 -7.59 36.52
C LEU A 271 7.30 -6.75 37.72
N ARG A 272 6.47 -7.38 38.58
CA ARG A 272 6.38 -6.94 39.95
C ARG A 272 7.71 -7.31 40.60
N ILE A 273 8.56 -6.31 40.74
CA ILE A 273 9.68 -6.37 41.67
C ILE A 273 9.05 -6.10 43.07
N SER A 274 9.06 -7.11 43.88
CA SER A 274 8.84 -7.03 45.34
C SER A 274 10.12 -6.50 45.99
#